data_e5fe8fc16f6c9c749ee5d0d7c60f8441
#
_entry.id   e5fe8fc16f6c9c749ee5d0d7c60f8441
#
_cell.length_a   1.000
_cell.length_b   1.000
_cell.length_c   1.000
_cell.angle_alpha   90.00
_cell.angle_beta   90.00
_cell.angle_gamma   90.00
#
_symmetry.space_group_name_H-M   'P 1'
#
loop_
_entity.id
_entity.type
_entity.pdbx_description
1 polymer ?
#
loop_
_entity_poly.entity_id
_entity_poly.type
_entity_poly.pdbx_seq_one_letter_code
_entity_poly.pdbx_strand_id
1 'polypeptide(L)'
;IASIEGQREGDDSITARTADGQEIWVDASVIYAIDPNKVVQVHIQWQDRYGDDLVRAQARGIVRDVVSQYGVEEVYSSKRAEMTARLEEEMRAKLEENGLLLVDYILRNITFSTEYAASVEQKQISEQQAQQARFVVEQRKQEAEQARQTAQGQADALVIRAKADAESRLIEAGAEAEALRLIAEAI
;
A
#
# COMPACT_ATOMS: atom_id res chain seq x y z
N ILE A 1 -0.86 -0.90 39.64
CA ILE A 1 -0.85 -1.09 38.15
C ILE A 1 -0.68 -2.59 37.94
N ALA A 2 -1.79 -3.31 37.73
CA ALA A 2 -1.74 -4.72 37.40
C ALA A 2 -1.68 -4.85 35.89
N SER A 3 -0.55 -5.23 35.35
CA SER A 3 -0.42 -5.69 33.97
C SER A 3 -0.89 -7.14 33.94
N ILE A 4 -1.97 -7.43 33.21
CA ILE A 4 -2.31 -8.81 32.88
C ILE A 4 -1.46 -9.19 31.64
N GLU A 5 -0.21 -9.44 31.84
CA GLU A 5 0.54 -10.38 31.03
C GLU A 5 0.20 -11.77 31.59
N GLY A 6 -0.55 -12.53 30.83
CA GLY A 6 -1.09 -13.79 31.31
C GLY A 6 0.00 -14.77 31.70
N GLN A 7 0.10 -15.11 32.95
CA GLN A 7 0.78 -16.29 33.46
C GLN A 7 -0.02 -17.58 33.15
N ARG A 8 -0.60 -17.67 31.95
CA ARG A 8 -1.17 -18.93 31.45
C ARG A 8 -0.42 -19.33 30.19
N GLU A 9 0.23 -20.47 30.25
CA GLU A 9 0.73 -21.18 29.09
C GLU A 9 -0.45 -21.49 28.17
N GLY A 10 -0.63 -20.72 27.11
CA GLY A 10 -1.67 -20.88 26.10
C GLY A 10 -1.72 -19.67 25.17
N ASP A 11 -2.11 -19.90 23.94
CA ASP A 11 -2.40 -18.84 22.97
C ASP A 11 -3.64 -18.07 23.47
N ASP A 12 -3.44 -16.81 23.92
CA ASP A 12 -4.48 -15.92 24.43
C ASP A 12 -4.99 -14.94 23.37
N SER A 13 -4.65 -15.19 22.11
CA SER A 13 -5.12 -14.40 20.97
C SER A 13 -6.65 -14.45 20.84
N ILE A 14 -7.22 -13.33 20.45
CA ILE A 14 -8.66 -13.18 20.26
C ILE A 14 -8.99 -13.50 18.81
N THR A 15 -9.71 -14.60 18.59
CA THR A 15 -10.23 -14.93 17.26
C THR A 15 -11.39 -13.99 16.92
N ALA A 16 -11.29 -13.29 15.79
CA ALA A 16 -12.32 -12.38 15.26
C ALA A 16 -12.51 -12.62 13.76
N ARG A 17 -13.65 -12.15 13.22
CA ARG A 17 -13.93 -12.16 11.78
C ARG A 17 -14.11 -10.74 11.28
N THR A 18 -13.46 -10.44 10.18
CA THR A 18 -13.57 -9.16 9.48
C THR A 18 -14.90 -9.04 8.71
N ALA A 19 -15.23 -7.86 8.22
CA ALA A 19 -16.45 -7.59 7.46
C ALA A 19 -16.57 -8.44 6.18
N ASP A 20 -15.46 -8.81 5.58
CA ASP A 20 -15.36 -9.70 4.42
C ASP A 20 -15.29 -11.20 4.78
N GLY A 21 -15.50 -11.53 6.07
CA GLY A 21 -15.62 -12.90 6.56
C GLY A 21 -14.30 -13.63 6.81
N GLN A 22 -13.15 -12.95 6.71
CA GLN A 22 -11.84 -13.54 6.99
C GLN A 22 -11.63 -13.72 8.50
N GLU A 23 -11.08 -14.86 8.90
CA GLU A 23 -10.71 -15.14 10.27
C GLU A 23 -9.32 -14.58 10.57
N ILE A 24 -9.22 -13.84 11.68
CA ILE A 24 -7.98 -13.23 12.15
C ILE A 24 -7.78 -13.50 13.64
N TRP A 25 -6.54 -13.50 14.08
CA TRP A 25 -6.15 -13.58 15.49
C TRP A 25 -5.56 -12.25 15.92
N VAL A 26 -6.13 -11.68 16.95
CA VAL A 26 -5.78 -10.35 17.47
C VAL A 26 -5.14 -10.50 18.84
N ASP A 27 -3.91 -10.03 19.00
CA ASP A 27 -3.21 -9.94 20.25
C ASP A 27 -3.30 -8.52 20.78
N ALA A 28 -3.89 -8.36 21.96
CA ALA A 28 -4.02 -7.08 22.61
C ALA A 28 -3.64 -7.16 24.10
N SER A 29 -3.14 -6.07 24.65
CA SER A 29 -2.89 -5.90 26.07
C SER A 29 -3.75 -4.76 26.60
N VAL A 30 -4.44 -5.01 27.69
CA VAL A 30 -5.29 -4.03 28.40
C VAL A 30 -4.62 -3.71 29.72
N ILE A 31 -4.22 -2.45 29.91
CA ILE A 31 -3.68 -1.95 31.16
C ILE A 31 -4.78 -1.14 31.85
N TYR A 32 -5.16 -1.53 33.05
CA TYR A 32 -6.25 -0.89 33.78
C TYR A 32 -5.93 -0.73 35.27
N ALA A 33 -6.68 0.13 35.92
CA ALA A 33 -6.64 0.35 37.36
C ALA A 33 -8.06 0.36 37.93
N ILE A 34 -8.20 0.12 39.22
CA ILE A 34 -9.50 0.30 39.90
C ILE A 34 -9.68 1.79 40.19
N ASP A 35 -10.88 2.35 39.91
CA ASP A 35 -11.22 3.70 40.32
C ASP A 35 -11.20 3.79 41.86
N PRO A 36 -10.38 4.65 42.48
CA PRO A 36 -10.29 4.78 43.91
C PRO A 36 -11.61 5.06 44.59
N ASN A 37 -12.56 5.73 43.92
CA ASN A 37 -13.86 6.05 44.46
C ASN A 37 -14.85 4.86 44.40
N LYS A 38 -14.55 3.84 43.60
CA LYS A 38 -15.43 2.68 43.38
C LYS A 38 -14.84 1.36 43.89
N VAL A 39 -13.70 1.38 44.59
CA VAL A 39 -12.97 0.19 45.07
C VAL A 39 -13.90 -0.79 45.82
N VAL A 40 -14.69 -0.29 46.73
CA VAL A 40 -15.61 -1.12 47.54
C VAL A 40 -16.65 -1.78 46.63
N GLN A 41 -17.22 -1.05 45.69
CA GLN A 41 -18.20 -1.57 44.74
C GLN A 41 -17.59 -2.67 43.85
N VAL A 42 -16.41 -2.42 43.27
CA VAL A 42 -15.69 -3.40 42.46
C VAL A 42 -15.40 -4.67 43.25
N HIS A 43 -14.94 -4.51 44.51
CA HIS A 43 -14.65 -5.65 45.39
C HIS A 43 -15.90 -6.48 45.72
N ILE A 44 -17.04 -5.82 46.00
CA ILE A 44 -18.31 -6.54 46.28
C ILE A 44 -18.80 -7.28 45.03
N GLN A 45 -18.72 -6.69 43.85
CA GLN A 45 -19.25 -7.27 42.62
C GLN A 45 -18.35 -8.35 42.02
N TRP A 46 -17.05 -8.13 42.04
CA TRP A 46 -16.09 -8.94 41.26
C TRP A 46 -15.04 -9.62 42.12
N GLN A 47 -14.82 -9.18 43.38
CA GLN A 47 -13.71 -9.61 44.23
C GLN A 47 -12.36 -9.43 43.51
N ASP A 48 -11.56 -10.50 43.34
CA ASP A 48 -10.30 -10.53 42.61
C ASP A 48 -10.44 -11.02 41.14
N ARG A 49 -11.69 -11.36 40.74
CA ARG A 49 -11.96 -11.96 39.40
C ARG A 49 -12.24 -10.95 38.31
N TYR A 50 -12.25 -9.64 38.60
CA TYR A 50 -12.55 -8.59 37.60
C TYR A 50 -11.61 -8.64 36.39
N GLY A 51 -10.36 -9.13 36.51
CA GLY A 51 -9.45 -9.30 35.42
C GLY A 51 -9.92 -10.34 34.39
N ASP A 52 -10.25 -11.54 34.89
CA ASP A 52 -10.64 -12.66 34.02
C ASP A 52 -12.13 -12.59 33.63
N ASP A 53 -13.03 -12.33 34.58
CA ASP A 53 -14.47 -12.40 34.32
C ASP A 53 -15.01 -11.14 33.62
N LEU A 54 -14.42 -9.97 33.88
CA LEU A 54 -14.88 -8.71 33.28
C LEU A 54 -13.95 -8.22 32.17
N VAL A 55 -12.70 -7.87 32.50
CA VAL A 55 -11.81 -7.20 31.53
C VAL A 55 -11.56 -8.06 30.31
N ARG A 56 -11.21 -9.33 30.52
CA ARG A 56 -10.93 -10.29 29.43
C ARG A 56 -12.20 -10.58 28.61
N ALA A 57 -13.35 -10.74 29.24
CA ALA A 57 -14.60 -10.98 28.54
C ALA A 57 -15.01 -9.78 27.69
N GLN A 58 -14.92 -8.55 28.24
CA GLN A 58 -15.19 -7.33 27.50
C GLN A 58 -14.22 -7.12 26.34
N ALA A 59 -12.92 -7.33 26.56
CA ALA A 59 -11.92 -7.22 25.50
C ALA A 59 -12.22 -8.13 24.31
N ARG A 60 -12.58 -9.40 24.58
CA ARG A 60 -12.95 -10.37 23.54
C ARG A 60 -14.22 -9.95 22.79
N GLY A 61 -15.24 -9.44 23.48
CA GLY A 61 -16.46 -8.96 22.87
C GLY A 61 -16.20 -7.75 21.98
N ILE A 62 -15.60 -6.70 22.53
CA ILE A 62 -15.32 -5.44 21.82
C ILE A 62 -14.42 -5.67 20.59
N VAL A 63 -13.37 -6.49 20.72
CA VAL A 63 -12.49 -6.79 19.58
C VAL A 63 -13.28 -7.45 18.45
N ARG A 64 -14.13 -8.43 18.75
CA ARG A 64 -14.95 -9.09 17.73
C ARG A 64 -15.93 -8.13 17.06
N ASP A 65 -16.60 -7.31 17.85
CA ASP A 65 -17.61 -6.37 17.37
C ASP A 65 -16.99 -5.28 16.50
N VAL A 66 -15.89 -4.67 16.93
CA VAL A 66 -15.22 -3.62 16.18
C VAL A 66 -14.56 -4.18 14.92
N VAL A 67 -13.81 -5.29 15.02
CA VAL A 67 -13.14 -5.92 13.87
C VAL A 67 -14.14 -6.33 12.79
N SER A 68 -15.33 -6.78 13.15
CA SER A 68 -16.36 -7.18 12.19
C SER A 68 -16.84 -6.05 11.27
N GLN A 69 -16.54 -4.80 11.59
CA GLN A 69 -16.95 -3.63 10.81
C GLN A 69 -15.89 -3.20 9.79
N TYR A 70 -14.69 -3.78 9.82
CA TYR A 70 -13.58 -3.45 8.94
C TYR A 70 -13.24 -4.63 8.03
N GLY A 71 -12.92 -4.33 6.77
CA GLY A 71 -12.35 -5.30 5.85
C GLY A 71 -10.91 -5.65 6.21
N VAL A 72 -10.45 -6.82 5.81
CA VAL A 72 -9.13 -7.31 6.18
C VAL A 72 -7.98 -6.39 5.74
N GLU A 73 -8.08 -5.77 4.55
CA GLU A 73 -7.09 -4.79 4.07
C GLU A 73 -7.09 -3.51 4.93
N GLU A 74 -8.26 -3.08 5.42
CA GLU A 74 -8.41 -1.91 6.28
C GLU A 74 -7.79 -2.13 7.66
N VAL A 75 -8.00 -3.33 8.23
CA VAL A 75 -7.43 -3.76 9.51
C VAL A 75 -5.90 -3.75 9.49
N TYR A 76 -5.31 -4.13 8.36
CA TYR A 76 -3.86 -4.23 8.21
C TYR A 76 -3.19 -2.89 7.86
N SER A 77 -3.85 -2.00 7.13
CA SER A 77 -3.18 -0.84 6.54
C SER A 77 -3.82 0.51 6.89
N SER A 78 -4.84 0.90 6.14
CA SER A 78 -5.30 2.29 6.10
C SER A 78 -6.09 2.72 7.33
N LYS A 79 -6.86 1.82 7.93
CA LYS A 79 -7.76 2.14 9.05
C LYS A 79 -7.35 1.51 10.38
N ARG A 80 -6.14 0.93 10.45
CA ARG A 80 -5.66 0.31 11.69
C ARG A 80 -5.67 1.28 12.87
N ALA A 81 -5.23 2.52 12.67
CA ALA A 81 -5.20 3.54 13.71
C ALA A 81 -6.62 3.93 14.17
N GLU A 82 -7.55 4.08 13.23
CA GLU A 82 -8.96 4.36 13.50
C GLU A 82 -9.61 3.23 14.30
N MET A 83 -9.40 1.99 13.85
CA MET A 83 -9.90 0.79 14.55
C MET A 83 -9.33 0.70 15.98
N THR A 84 -8.02 0.96 16.16
CA THR A 84 -7.39 0.93 17.49
C THR A 84 -7.97 2.01 18.40
N ALA A 85 -8.16 3.23 17.91
CA ALA A 85 -8.78 4.30 18.69
C ALA A 85 -10.20 3.95 19.12
N ARG A 86 -10.98 3.32 18.24
CA ARG A 86 -12.33 2.87 18.55
C ARG A 86 -12.35 1.73 19.57
N LEU A 87 -11.43 0.76 19.44
CA LEU A 87 -11.25 -0.30 20.44
C LEU A 87 -10.93 0.28 21.83
N GLU A 88 -10.05 1.27 21.88
CA GLU A 88 -9.70 1.98 23.13
C GLU A 88 -10.91 2.71 23.72
N GLU A 89 -11.66 3.45 22.89
CA GLU A 89 -12.84 4.21 23.34
C GLU A 89 -13.93 3.29 23.90
N GLU A 90 -14.29 2.23 23.18
CA GLU A 90 -15.29 1.27 23.63
C GLU A 90 -14.84 0.51 24.89
N MET A 91 -13.55 0.14 24.97
CA MET A 91 -12.98 -0.49 26.16
C MET A 91 -13.01 0.44 27.35
N ARG A 92 -12.63 1.71 27.19
CA ARG A 92 -12.68 2.74 28.23
C ARG A 92 -14.07 2.89 28.80
N ALA A 93 -15.07 3.05 27.93
CA ALA A 93 -16.47 3.19 28.34
C ALA A 93 -16.94 1.97 29.17
N LYS A 94 -16.62 0.76 28.71
CA LYS A 94 -17.04 -0.48 29.39
C LYS A 94 -16.37 -0.69 30.74
N LEU A 95 -15.10 -0.33 30.85
CA LEU A 95 -14.37 -0.43 32.11
C LEU A 95 -14.88 0.60 33.14
N GLU A 96 -15.13 1.85 32.71
CA GLU A 96 -15.64 2.93 33.55
C GLU A 96 -17.05 2.62 34.13
N GLU A 97 -17.93 2.01 33.32
CA GLU A 97 -19.24 1.52 33.77
C GLU A 97 -19.12 0.56 34.98
N ASN A 98 -18.04 -0.21 35.03
CA ASN A 98 -17.79 -1.23 36.03
C ASN A 98 -16.81 -0.79 37.14
N GLY A 99 -16.44 0.48 37.19
CA GLY A 99 -15.57 1.02 38.24
C GLY A 99 -14.08 0.77 38.00
N LEU A 100 -13.69 0.47 36.76
CA LEU A 100 -12.29 0.34 36.33
C LEU A 100 -11.91 1.51 35.41
N LEU A 101 -10.64 1.90 35.45
CA LEU A 101 -10.08 2.93 34.61
C LEU A 101 -9.16 2.28 33.59
N LEU A 102 -9.38 2.52 32.30
CA LEU A 102 -8.43 2.13 31.26
C LEU A 102 -7.21 3.06 31.33
N VAL A 103 -6.04 2.49 31.58
CA VAL A 103 -4.77 3.21 31.56
C VAL A 103 -4.19 3.22 30.15
N ASP A 104 -4.18 2.05 29.50
CA ASP A 104 -3.69 1.92 28.12
C ASP A 104 -4.32 0.70 27.43
N TYR A 105 -4.43 0.79 26.10
CA TYR A 105 -4.85 -0.31 25.23
C TYR A 105 -3.82 -0.49 24.12
N ILE A 106 -3.13 -1.62 24.11
CA ILE A 106 -2.07 -1.90 23.18
C ILE A 106 -2.48 -3.03 22.23
N LEU A 107 -2.72 -2.70 20.98
CA LEU A 107 -2.90 -3.68 19.91
C LEU A 107 -1.52 -4.17 19.43
N ARG A 108 -1.11 -5.35 19.89
CA ARG A 108 0.24 -5.90 19.63
C ARG A 108 0.37 -6.46 18.23
N ASN A 109 -0.41 -7.47 17.91
CA ASN A 109 -0.30 -8.17 16.64
C ASN A 109 -1.68 -8.53 16.07
N ILE A 110 -1.73 -8.67 14.74
CA ILE A 110 -2.88 -9.23 14.02
C ILE A 110 -2.32 -10.28 13.07
N THR A 111 -2.72 -11.53 13.28
CA THR A 111 -2.28 -12.68 12.47
C THR A 111 -3.43 -13.13 11.58
N PHE A 112 -3.12 -13.46 10.34
CA PHE A 112 -4.10 -13.95 9.35
C PHE A 112 -3.95 -15.45 9.17
N SER A 113 -4.95 -16.08 8.56
CA SER A 113 -4.84 -17.49 8.17
C SER A 113 -3.73 -17.67 7.13
N THR A 114 -3.10 -18.83 7.15
CA THR A 114 -2.03 -19.19 6.18
C THR A 114 -2.53 -19.15 4.75
N GLU A 115 -3.77 -19.53 4.51
CA GLU A 115 -4.40 -19.48 3.20
C GLU A 115 -4.58 -18.04 2.70
N TYR A 116 -4.99 -17.13 3.61
CA TYR A 116 -5.13 -15.73 3.26
C TYR A 116 -3.77 -15.08 2.99
N ALA A 117 -2.78 -15.33 3.83
CA ALA A 117 -1.43 -14.83 3.63
C ALA A 117 -0.84 -15.28 2.28
N ALA A 118 -1.00 -16.55 1.92
CA ALA A 118 -0.59 -17.08 0.61
C ALA A 118 -1.34 -16.43 -0.56
N SER A 119 -2.64 -16.17 -0.40
CA SER A 119 -3.46 -15.49 -1.41
C SER A 119 -3.02 -14.05 -1.66
N VAL A 120 -2.67 -13.31 -0.60
CA VAL A 120 -2.13 -11.94 -0.68
C VAL A 120 -0.77 -11.93 -1.37
N GLU A 121 0.12 -12.85 -0.99
CA GLU A 121 1.43 -13.01 -1.64
C GLU A 121 1.28 -13.29 -3.14
N GLN A 122 0.40 -14.21 -3.52
CA GLN A 122 0.14 -14.54 -4.92
C GLN A 122 -0.44 -13.35 -5.69
N LYS A 123 -1.34 -12.57 -5.08
CA LYS A 123 -1.88 -11.34 -5.66
C LYS A 123 -0.77 -10.32 -5.91
N GLN A 124 0.12 -10.10 -4.92
CA GLN A 124 1.26 -9.18 -5.06
C GLN A 124 2.22 -9.60 -6.18
N ILE A 125 2.54 -10.89 -6.27
CA ILE A 125 3.38 -11.43 -7.34
C ILE A 125 2.73 -11.17 -8.70
N SER A 126 1.44 -11.43 -8.83
CA SER A 126 0.69 -11.22 -10.08
C SER A 126 0.64 -9.74 -10.48
N GLU A 127 0.45 -8.83 -9.52
CA GLU A 127 0.46 -7.38 -9.75
C GLU A 127 1.85 -6.88 -10.19
N GLN A 128 2.92 -7.37 -9.55
CA GLN A 128 4.29 -7.04 -9.94
C GLN A 128 4.61 -7.54 -11.35
N GLN A 129 4.20 -8.76 -11.70
CA GLN A 129 4.37 -9.31 -13.05
C GLN A 129 3.61 -8.49 -14.09
N ALA A 130 2.39 -8.08 -13.78
CA ALA A 130 1.60 -7.21 -14.66
C ALA A 130 2.25 -5.83 -14.85
N GLN A 131 2.82 -5.25 -13.80
CA GLN A 131 3.58 -4.00 -13.90
C GLN A 131 4.83 -4.16 -14.75
N GLN A 132 5.61 -5.20 -14.53
CA GLN A 132 6.80 -5.49 -15.33
C GLN A 132 6.45 -5.66 -16.82
N ALA A 133 5.38 -6.40 -17.12
CA ALA A 133 4.92 -6.56 -18.49
C ALA A 133 4.55 -5.22 -19.15
N ARG A 134 3.90 -4.32 -18.43
CA ARG A 134 3.57 -2.96 -18.90
C ARG A 134 4.84 -2.15 -19.20
N PHE A 135 5.85 -2.20 -18.32
CA PHE A 135 7.12 -1.52 -18.55
C PHE A 135 7.84 -2.05 -19.79
N VAL A 136 7.87 -3.36 -20.01
CA VAL A 136 8.47 -3.97 -21.19
C VAL A 136 7.76 -3.55 -22.48
N VAL A 137 6.42 -3.49 -22.47
CA VAL A 137 5.64 -3.01 -23.61
C VAL A 137 5.95 -1.54 -23.92
N GLU A 138 6.00 -0.69 -22.90
CA GLU A 138 6.31 0.74 -23.09
C GLU A 138 7.75 0.95 -23.58
N GLN A 139 8.71 0.22 -23.04
CA GLN A 139 10.10 0.24 -23.51
C GLN A 139 10.18 -0.13 -25.00
N ARG A 140 9.55 -1.23 -25.41
CA ARG A 140 9.55 -1.66 -26.80
C ARG A 140 8.88 -0.66 -27.74
N LYS A 141 7.83 0.01 -27.27
CA LYS A 141 7.18 1.07 -28.01
C LYS A 141 8.11 2.27 -28.23
N GLN A 142 8.84 2.67 -27.20
CA GLN A 142 9.85 3.74 -27.32
C GLN A 142 11.00 3.35 -28.22
N GLU A 143 11.52 2.13 -28.12
CA GLU A 143 12.55 1.60 -29.00
C GLU A 143 12.11 1.60 -30.50
N ALA A 144 10.86 1.17 -30.73
CA ALA A 144 10.29 1.19 -32.08
C ALA A 144 10.15 2.62 -32.63
N GLU A 145 9.71 3.56 -31.78
CA GLU A 145 9.59 4.97 -32.19
C GLU A 145 10.95 5.61 -32.46
N GLN A 146 11.97 5.32 -31.63
CA GLN A 146 13.35 5.76 -31.92
C GLN A 146 13.88 5.17 -33.26
N ALA A 147 13.62 3.90 -33.52
CA ALA A 147 14.02 3.27 -34.78
C ALA A 147 13.34 3.94 -35.98
N ARG A 148 12.05 4.27 -35.87
CA ARG A 148 11.30 5.01 -36.90
C ARG A 148 11.88 6.39 -37.12
N GLN A 149 12.13 7.16 -36.05
CA GLN A 149 12.70 8.51 -36.15
C GLN A 149 14.11 8.47 -36.76
N THR A 150 14.94 7.48 -36.40
CA THR A 150 16.27 7.30 -36.96
C THR A 150 16.18 6.98 -38.44
N ALA A 151 15.31 6.06 -38.86
CA ALA A 151 15.11 5.72 -40.26
C ALA A 151 14.57 6.91 -41.07
N GLN A 152 13.64 7.68 -40.53
CA GLN A 152 13.12 8.89 -41.14
C GLN A 152 14.25 9.93 -41.32
N GLY A 153 15.04 10.18 -40.29
CA GLY A 153 16.16 11.12 -40.33
C GLY A 153 17.22 10.73 -41.37
N GLN A 154 17.50 9.41 -41.51
CA GLN A 154 18.39 8.92 -42.55
C GLN A 154 17.83 9.11 -43.98
N ALA A 155 16.53 8.85 -44.19
CA ALA A 155 15.85 9.06 -45.45
C ALA A 155 15.87 10.55 -45.84
N ASP A 156 15.54 11.43 -44.88
CA ASP A 156 15.57 12.89 -45.10
C ASP A 156 16.97 13.39 -45.41
N ALA A 157 17.99 12.87 -44.72
CA ALA A 157 19.39 13.20 -45.01
C ALA A 157 19.81 12.77 -46.42
N LEU A 158 19.36 11.61 -46.91
CA LEU A 158 19.63 11.18 -48.32
C LEU A 158 18.96 12.09 -49.33
N VAL A 159 17.71 12.50 -49.08
CA VAL A 159 16.98 13.45 -49.98
C VAL A 159 17.66 14.81 -49.99
N ILE A 160 18.08 15.32 -48.82
CA ILE A 160 18.81 16.60 -48.73
C ILE A 160 20.12 16.55 -49.49
N ARG A 161 20.91 15.48 -49.34
CA ARG A 161 22.18 15.29 -50.09
C ARG A 161 21.93 15.24 -51.58
N ALA A 162 20.95 14.45 -52.04
CA ALA A 162 20.66 14.34 -53.47
C ALA A 162 20.21 15.69 -54.06
N LYS A 163 19.45 16.49 -53.34
CA LYS A 163 19.07 17.86 -53.74
C LYS A 163 20.28 18.77 -53.80
N ALA A 164 21.14 18.77 -52.80
CA ALA A 164 22.36 19.58 -52.78
C ALA A 164 23.32 19.22 -53.92
N ASP A 165 23.50 17.94 -54.20
CA ASP A 165 24.32 17.47 -55.31
C ASP A 165 23.75 17.89 -56.68
N ALA A 166 22.43 17.84 -56.86
CA ALA A 166 21.76 18.30 -58.06
C ALA A 166 21.89 19.84 -58.25
N GLU A 167 21.73 20.59 -57.18
CA GLU A 167 21.88 22.04 -57.16
C GLU A 167 23.32 22.46 -57.45
N SER A 168 24.33 21.78 -56.85
CA SER A 168 25.76 21.99 -57.16
C SER A 168 26.06 21.79 -58.64
N ARG A 169 25.57 20.71 -59.24
CA ARG A 169 25.74 20.45 -60.69
C ARG A 169 25.08 21.51 -61.55
N LEU A 170 23.91 22.01 -61.17
CA LEU A 170 23.26 23.10 -61.94
C LEU A 170 24.05 24.41 -61.85
N ILE A 171 24.60 24.73 -60.67
CA ILE A 171 25.44 25.91 -60.47
C ILE A 171 26.72 25.78 -61.29
N GLU A 172 27.39 24.62 -61.26
CA GLU A 172 28.60 24.35 -62.04
C GLU A 172 28.34 24.47 -63.55
N ALA A 173 27.30 23.82 -64.08
CA ALA A 173 26.94 23.89 -65.49
C ALA A 173 26.52 25.32 -65.89
N GLY A 174 25.86 26.06 -65.03
CA GLY A 174 25.55 27.47 -65.28
C GLY A 174 26.78 28.36 -65.36
N ALA A 175 27.75 28.14 -64.45
CA ALA A 175 29.01 28.87 -64.44
C ALA A 175 29.85 28.54 -65.69
N GLU A 176 29.93 27.27 -66.11
CA GLU A 176 30.59 26.85 -67.32
C GLU A 176 29.97 27.46 -68.61
N ALA A 177 28.65 27.44 -68.71
CA ALA A 177 27.90 28.04 -69.78
C ALA A 177 28.15 29.52 -69.88
N GLU A 178 28.17 30.26 -68.81
CA GLU A 178 28.46 31.69 -68.75
C GLU A 178 29.93 31.98 -69.14
N ALA A 179 30.86 31.19 -68.63
CA ALA A 179 32.28 31.31 -69.04
C ALA A 179 32.45 31.13 -70.51
N LEU A 180 31.85 30.10 -71.13
CA LEU A 180 31.88 29.86 -72.60
C LEU A 180 31.23 31.00 -73.37
N ARG A 181 30.12 31.57 -72.88
CA ARG A 181 29.46 32.75 -73.50
C ARG A 181 30.40 33.94 -73.55
N LEU A 182 31.03 34.27 -72.39
CA LEU A 182 31.99 35.39 -72.34
C LEU A 182 33.23 35.18 -73.27
N ILE A 183 33.72 33.97 -73.41
CA ILE A 183 34.78 33.66 -74.30
C ILE A 183 34.33 33.85 -75.78
N ALA A 184 33.11 33.43 -76.12
CA ALA A 184 32.59 33.58 -77.50
C ALA A 184 32.32 35.05 -77.86
N GLU A 185 31.98 35.92 -76.87
CA GLU A 185 31.78 37.37 -77.04
C GLU A 185 33.15 38.12 -77.19
N ALA A 186 34.25 37.55 -76.72
CA ALA A 186 35.57 38.17 -76.75
C ALA A 186 36.41 37.84 -78.00
N ILE A 187 35.90 37.00 -78.87
CA ILE A 187 36.53 36.60 -80.17
C ILE A 187 35.80 37.34 -81.30
#